data_b6930e3a7ef6d0dd7b41d1b770c782c8
#
_entry.id   b6930e3a7ef6d0dd7b41d1b770c782c8
#
_cell.length_a   1.000
_cell.length_b   1.000
_cell.length_c   1.000
_cell.angle_alpha   90.00
_cell.angle_beta   90.00
_cell.angle_gamma   90.00
#
_symmetry.space_group_name_H-M   'P 1'
#
loop_
_entity.id
_entity.type
_entity.pdbx_description
1 polymer ?
#
loop_
_entity_poly.entity_id
_entity_poly.type
_entity_poly.pdbx_seq_one_letter_code
_entity_poly.pdbx_strand_id
1 'polypeptide(L)'
;MSIRVLIADDSAVMRDAIARTLNADPALEVVGEAASFAETLKQASTLNPDIVLLDLHMPDESRYLPEIVKGPLLENTGCILAISVWNDEEAKSLAKNIGAVALLDKAHLSSDLISSIKMYCMKD
;
A
#
# COMPACT_ATOMS: atom_id res chain seq x y z
N MET A 1 -10.60 -18.22 2.86
CA MET A 1 -10.72 -16.78 3.13
C MET A 1 -9.70 -16.02 2.30
N SER A 2 -10.11 -14.91 1.73
CA SER A 2 -9.19 -14.09 0.94
C SER A 2 -8.55 -13.01 1.79
N ILE A 3 -7.35 -12.60 1.37
CA ILE A 3 -6.63 -11.47 1.96
C ILE A 3 -7.15 -10.21 1.27
N ARG A 4 -7.63 -9.26 2.04
CA ARG A 4 -8.28 -8.04 1.53
C ARG A 4 -7.25 -6.92 1.36
N VAL A 5 -7.17 -6.39 0.14
CA VAL A 5 -6.14 -5.40 -0.23
C VAL A 5 -6.75 -4.08 -0.67
N LEU A 6 -6.27 -2.99 -0.09
CA LEU A 6 -6.56 -1.62 -0.54
C LEU A 6 -5.38 -1.11 -1.34
N ILE A 7 -5.61 -0.65 -2.57
CA ILE A 7 -4.58 -0.09 -3.44
C ILE A 7 -4.65 1.43 -3.38
N ALA A 8 -3.55 2.07 -2.98
CA ALA A 8 -3.46 3.53 -2.89
C ALA A 8 -2.35 4.05 -3.80
N ASP A 9 -2.75 4.63 -4.93
CA ASP A 9 -1.84 5.19 -5.93
C ASP A 9 -2.64 6.22 -6.72
N ASP A 10 -2.06 7.38 -7.04
CA ASP A 10 -2.76 8.44 -7.77
C ASP A 10 -2.90 8.15 -9.26
N SER A 11 -2.18 7.18 -9.79
CA SER A 11 -2.27 6.76 -11.19
C SER A 11 -3.33 5.66 -11.37
N ALA A 12 -4.38 5.96 -12.14
CA ALA A 12 -5.40 4.96 -12.45
C ALA A 12 -4.83 3.78 -13.25
N VAL A 13 -3.85 4.07 -14.12
CA VAL A 13 -3.18 3.03 -14.91
C VAL A 13 -2.40 2.09 -13.99
N MET A 14 -1.70 2.64 -13.00
CA MET A 14 -0.95 1.84 -12.05
C MET A 14 -1.89 1.01 -11.16
N ARG A 15 -2.98 1.61 -10.66
CA ARG A 15 -3.95 0.86 -9.86
C ARG A 15 -4.54 -0.32 -10.63
N ASP A 16 -4.86 -0.11 -11.92
CA ASP A 16 -5.39 -1.17 -12.76
C ASP A 16 -4.37 -2.31 -12.95
N ALA A 17 -3.11 -1.96 -13.19
CA ALA A 17 -2.05 -2.95 -13.36
C ALA A 17 -1.84 -3.76 -12.06
N ILE A 18 -1.85 -3.08 -10.92
CA ILE A 18 -1.72 -3.73 -9.62
C ILE A 18 -2.91 -4.67 -9.37
N ALA A 19 -4.12 -4.19 -9.65
CA ALA A 19 -5.34 -4.98 -9.45
C ALA A 19 -5.32 -6.27 -10.30
N ARG A 20 -4.87 -6.18 -11.55
CA ARG A 20 -4.76 -7.36 -12.42
C ARG A 20 -3.77 -8.37 -11.86
N THR A 21 -2.63 -7.89 -11.36
CA THR A 21 -1.63 -8.77 -10.75
C THR A 21 -2.19 -9.47 -9.52
N LEU A 22 -2.89 -8.74 -8.67
CA LEU A 22 -3.48 -9.30 -7.44
C LEU A 22 -4.62 -10.28 -7.74
N ASN A 23 -5.47 -9.92 -8.71
CA ASN A 23 -6.62 -10.75 -9.06
C ASN A 23 -6.23 -12.07 -9.72
N ALA A 24 -5.00 -12.21 -10.18
CA ALA A 24 -4.49 -13.47 -10.69
C ALA A 24 -4.25 -14.50 -9.59
N ASP A 25 -4.18 -14.06 -8.33
CA ASP A 25 -4.00 -14.97 -7.18
C ASP A 25 -5.34 -15.08 -6.43
N PRO A 26 -5.96 -16.27 -6.37
CA PRO A 26 -7.26 -16.42 -5.72
C PRO A 26 -7.25 -16.17 -4.22
N ALA A 27 -6.08 -16.15 -3.58
CA ALA A 27 -5.97 -15.83 -2.17
C ALA A 27 -6.10 -14.34 -1.86
N LEU A 28 -6.04 -13.48 -2.89
CA LEU A 28 -6.05 -12.03 -2.74
C LEU A 28 -7.32 -11.42 -3.32
N GLU A 29 -7.86 -10.41 -2.63
CA GLU A 29 -9.06 -9.70 -3.07
C GLU A 29 -8.82 -8.20 -2.96
N VAL A 30 -8.98 -7.46 -4.08
CA VAL A 30 -8.92 -6.00 -4.06
C VAL A 30 -10.27 -5.49 -3.56
N VAL A 31 -10.26 -4.83 -2.40
CA VAL A 31 -11.50 -4.34 -1.77
C VAL A 31 -11.72 -2.85 -1.96
N GLY A 32 -10.72 -2.13 -2.44
CA GLY A 32 -10.84 -0.70 -2.70
C GLY A 32 -9.63 -0.13 -3.40
N GLU A 33 -9.80 1.06 -3.96
CA GLU A 33 -8.74 1.84 -4.60
C GLU A 33 -8.85 3.28 -4.13
N ALA A 34 -7.71 3.88 -3.83
CA ALA A 34 -7.64 5.27 -3.38
C ALA A 34 -6.62 6.02 -4.22
N ALA A 35 -6.95 7.25 -4.61
CA ALA A 35 -6.09 8.08 -5.47
C ALA A 35 -5.34 9.16 -4.68
N SER A 36 -5.49 9.21 -3.37
CA SER A 36 -4.87 10.20 -2.50
C SER A 36 -4.70 9.65 -1.10
N PHE A 37 -3.90 10.30 -0.28
CA PHE A 37 -3.74 9.92 1.13
C PHE A 37 -5.06 10.11 1.89
N ALA A 38 -5.79 11.18 1.59
CA ALA A 38 -7.09 11.44 2.22
C ALA A 38 -8.06 10.28 1.99
N GLU A 39 -8.18 9.82 0.73
CA GLU A 39 -9.04 8.68 0.40
C GLU A 39 -8.54 7.40 1.05
N THR A 40 -7.22 7.21 1.11
CA THR A 40 -6.62 6.03 1.74
C THR A 40 -7.01 5.94 3.20
N LEU A 41 -6.88 7.03 3.94
CA LEU A 41 -7.25 7.08 5.35
C LEU A 41 -8.74 6.79 5.55
N LYS A 42 -9.57 7.40 4.72
CA LYS A 42 -11.02 7.21 4.80
C LYS A 42 -11.42 5.76 4.52
N GLN A 43 -10.89 5.18 3.43
CA GLN A 43 -11.23 3.82 3.06
C GLN A 43 -10.66 2.79 4.04
N ALA A 44 -9.46 3.01 4.55
CA ALA A 44 -8.85 2.10 5.53
C ALA A 44 -9.70 2.04 6.80
N SER A 45 -10.22 3.18 7.27
CA SER A 45 -11.06 3.20 8.47
C SER A 45 -12.41 2.52 8.27
N THR A 46 -12.92 2.53 7.03
CA THR A 46 -14.20 1.90 6.69
C THR A 46 -14.05 0.41 6.40
N LEU A 47 -13.00 0.05 5.64
CA LEU A 47 -12.82 -1.29 5.12
C LEU A 47 -11.99 -2.20 6.03
N ASN A 48 -11.14 -1.63 6.86
CA ASN A 48 -10.18 -2.37 7.70
C ASN A 48 -9.47 -3.45 6.88
N PRO A 49 -8.73 -3.06 5.82
CA PRO A 49 -8.09 -4.03 4.93
C PRO A 49 -6.98 -4.79 5.65
N ASP A 50 -6.68 -5.98 5.16
CA ASP A 50 -5.55 -6.75 5.67
C ASP A 50 -4.23 -6.15 5.21
N ILE A 51 -4.22 -5.59 3.98
CA ILE A 51 -3.03 -4.99 3.37
C ILE A 51 -3.39 -3.65 2.74
N VAL A 52 -2.54 -2.66 2.92
CA VAL A 52 -2.56 -1.42 2.13
C VAL A 52 -1.28 -1.36 1.31
N LEU A 53 -1.42 -1.25 -0.01
CA LEU A 53 -0.31 -0.93 -0.91
C LEU A 53 -0.31 0.58 -1.05
N LEU A 54 0.68 1.24 -0.48
CA LEU A 54 0.68 2.69 -0.34
C LEU A 54 1.79 3.36 -1.15
N ASP A 55 1.39 4.10 -2.18
CA ASP A 55 2.30 4.98 -2.92
C ASP A 55 2.74 6.11 -1.97
N LEU A 56 4.03 6.33 -1.86
CA LEU A 56 4.58 7.37 -0.98
C LEU A 56 4.51 8.77 -1.58
N HIS A 57 4.16 8.89 -2.86
CA HIS A 57 4.17 10.18 -3.57
C HIS A 57 2.83 10.43 -4.25
N MET A 58 1.88 10.94 -3.49
CA MET A 58 0.58 11.35 -4.00
C MET A 58 0.42 12.86 -3.81
N PRO A 59 -0.47 13.54 -4.60
CA PRO A 59 -0.52 15.00 -4.60
C PRO A 59 -0.73 15.67 -3.25
N ASP A 60 -1.40 15.00 -2.31
CA ASP A 60 -1.69 15.54 -0.99
C ASP A 60 -0.71 15.10 0.09
N GLU A 61 0.49 14.64 -0.30
CA GLU A 61 1.46 14.10 0.64
C GLU A 61 1.89 15.09 1.74
N SER A 62 2.11 16.35 1.38
CA SER A 62 2.56 17.35 2.34
C SER A 62 1.55 17.57 3.47
N ARG A 63 0.27 17.40 3.18
CA ARG A 63 -0.80 17.56 4.16
C ARG A 63 -1.02 16.33 5.02
N TYR A 64 -0.99 15.14 4.41
CA TYR A 64 -1.46 13.92 5.07
C TYR A 64 -0.36 12.98 5.54
N LEU A 65 0.86 13.03 4.98
CA LEU A 65 1.94 12.17 5.47
C LEU A 65 2.24 12.38 6.95
N PRO A 66 2.28 13.62 7.48
CA PRO A 66 2.48 13.80 8.91
C PRO A 66 1.41 13.11 9.76
N GLU A 67 0.17 13.05 9.27
CA GLU A 67 -0.91 12.35 9.97
C GLU A 67 -0.71 10.84 9.92
N ILE A 68 -0.32 10.29 8.77
CA ILE A 68 -0.10 8.86 8.60
C ILE A 68 1.05 8.37 9.49
N VAL A 69 2.11 9.16 9.62
CA VAL A 69 3.26 8.83 10.49
C VAL A 69 2.82 8.67 11.95
N LYS A 70 1.75 9.35 12.38
CA LYS A 70 1.22 9.21 13.73
C LYS A 70 0.48 7.90 13.99
N GLY A 71 0.24 7.11 12.94
CA GLY A 71 -0.27 5.77 13.10
C GLY A 71 -1.72 5.45 12.72
N PRO A 72 -2.57 6.42 12.26
CA PRO A 72 -3.98 6.10 12.00
C PRO A 72 -4.18 5.06 10.90
N LEU A 73 -3.30 5.02 9.90
CA LEU A 73 -3.39 4.02 8.86
C LEU A 73 -3.00 2.65 9.39
N LEU A 74 -1.92 2.58 10.17
CA LEU A 74 -1.45 1.33 10.74
C LEU A 74 -2.46 0.74 11.72
N GLU A 75 -3.17 1.58 12.47
CA GLU A 75 -4.22 1.13 13.40
C GLU A 75 -5.36 0.40 12.71
N ASN A 76 -5.67 0.79 11.46
CA ASN A 76 -6.79 0.23 10.70
C ASN A 76 -6.37 -0.83 9.68
N THR A 77 -5.09 -1.21 9.64
CA THR A 77 -4.55 -2.08 8.60
C THR A 77 -3.68 -3.15 9.23
N GLY A 78 -3.76 -4.37 8.73
CA GLY A 78 -2.91 -5.46 9.20
C GLY A 78 -1.47 -5.33 8.74
N CYS A 79 -1.24 -4.84 7.51
CA CYS A 79 0.08 -4.78 6.91
C CYS A 79 0.15 -3.66 5.88
N ILE A 80 1.17 -2.81 5.95
CA ILE A 80 1.40 -1.75 4.97
C ILE A 80 2.63 -2.08 4.15
N LEU A 81 2.48 -2.10 2.81
CA LEU A 81 3.58 -2.19 1.86
C LEU A 81 3.69 -0.84 1.16
N ALA A 82 4.80 -0.17 1.32
CA ALA A 82 5.05 1.11 0.66
C ALA A 82 5.56 0.87 -0.76
N ILE A 83 5.20 1.75 -1.67
CA ILE A 83 5.60 1.70 -3.08
C ILE A 83 6.19 3.05 -3.45
N SER A 84 7.30 3.05 -4.17
CA SER A 84 7.95 4.30 -4.60
C SER A 84 8.68 4.10 -5.92
N VAL A 85 8.74 5.18 -6.74
CA VAL A 85 9.64 5.21 -7.89
C VAL A 85 11.07 5.49 -7.45
N TRP A 86 11.27 5.99 -6.23
CA TRP A 86 12.58 6.27 -5.65
C TRP A 86 12.85 5.29 -4.52
N ASN A 87 14.00 4.62 -4.61
CA ASN A 87 14.42 3.66 -3.58
C ASN A 87 15.66 4.21 -2.88
N ASP A 88 15.56 5.44 -2.37
CA ASP A 88 16.64 6.13 -1.67
C ASP A 88 16.42 6.08 -0.16
N GLU A 89 17.36 6.65 0.59
CA GLU A 89 17.30 6.62 2.06
C GLU A 89 16.11 7.39 2.61
N GLU A 90 15.69 8.46 1.93
CA GLU A 90 14.52 9.24 2.33
C GLU A 90 13.25 8.41 2.22
N ALA A 91 13.05 7.70 1.10
CA ALA A 91 11.90 6.83 0.91
C ALA A 91 11.90 5.67 1.91
N LYS A 92 13.05 5.08 2.18
CA LYS A 92 13.19 4.00 3.16
C LYS A 92 12.83 4.48 4.57
N SER A 93 13.31 5.65 4.94
CA SER A 93 13.03 6.27 6.22
C SER A 93 11.54 6.55 6.39
N LEU A 94 10.91 7.11 5.35
CA LEU A 94 9.49 7.40 5.36
C LEU A 94 8.66 6.13 5.49
N ALA A 95 9.00 5.09 4.72
CA ALA A 95 8.30 3.80 4.80
C ALA A 95 8.35 3.24 6.22
N LYS A 96 9.52 3.28 6.85
CA LYS A 96 9.68 2.84 8.22
C LYS A 96 8.82 3.66 9.18
N ASN A 97 8.81 4.98 9.01
CA ASN A 97 8.09 5.88 9.92
C ASN A 97 6.57 5.71 9.85
N ILE A 98 6.02 5.31 8.71
CA ILE A 98 4.58 5.05 8.58
C ILE A 98 4.18 3.65 9.01
N GLY A 99 5.15 2.81 9.36
CA GLY A 99 4.90 1.44 9.80
C GLY A 99 4.83 0.42 8.67
N ALA A 100 5.35 0.76 7.49
CA ALA A 100 5.40 -0.20 6.38
C ALA A 100 6.39 -1.31 6.67
N VAL A 101 6.04 -2.54 6.28
CA VAL A 101 6.92 -3.70 6.50
C VAL A 101 8.00 -3.81 5.44
N ALA A 102 7.80 -3.16 4.28
CA ALA A 102 8.78 -3.14 3.20
C ALA A 102 8.50 -1.98 2.25
N LEU A 103 9.51 -1.62 1.46
CA LEU A 103 9.39 -0.62 0.40
C LEU A 103 9.64 -1.33 -0.93
N LEU A 104 8.67 -1.24 -1.84
CA LEU A 104 8.75 -1.85 -3.16
C LEU A 104 9.04 -0.80 -4.23
N ASP A 105 9.90 -1.15 -5.19
CA ASP A 105 10.23 -0.31 -6.32
C ASP A 105 9.14 -0.45 -7.39
N LYS A 106 8.51 0.66 -7.79
CA LYS A 106 7.48 0.65 -8.83
C LYS A 106 7.98 0.05 -10.15
N ALA A 107 9.26 0.21 -10.45
CA ALA A 107 9.84 -0.33 -11.69
C ALA A 107 9.84 -1.86 -11.74
N HIS A 108 9.82 -2.52 -10.58
CA HIS A 108 9.86 -3.97 -10.47
C HIS A 108 8.62 -4.56 -9.82
N LEU A 109 7.57 -3.76 -9.70
CA LEU A 109 6.38 -4.14 -8.93
C LEU A 109 5.69 -5.40 -9.48
N SER A 110 5.58 -5.53 -10.80
CA SER A 110 4.91 -6.67 -11.40
C SER A 110 5.59 -8.01 -11.08
N SER A 111 6.92 -8.00 -10.90
CA SER A 111 7.65 -9.22 -10.55
C SER A 111 7.74 -9.47 -9.05
N ASP A 112 7.70 -8.40 -8.24
CA ASP A 112 7.99 -8.49 -6.80
C ASP A 112 6.75 -8.46 -5.91
N LEU A 113 5.62 -8.01 -6.42
CA LEU A 113 4.44 -7.72 -5.59
C LEU A 113 3.91 -8.94 -4.85
N ILE A 114 3.61 -10.02 -5.55
CA ILE A 114 3.01 -11.21 -4.94
C ILE A 114 3.98 -11.86 -3.95
N SER A 115 5.25 -11.98 -4.33
CA SER A 115 6.25 -12.58 -3.44
C SER A 115 6.47 -11.74 -2.17
N SER A 116 6.41 -10.41 -2.31
CA SER A 116 6.54 -9.51 -1.16
C SER A 116 5.34 -9.61 -0.22
N ILE A 117 4.14 -9.70 -0.77
CA ILE A 117 2.93 -9.90 0.04
C ILE A 117 3.06 -11.20 0.84
N LYS A 118 3.45 -12.27 0.18
CA LYS A 118 3.59 -13.59 0.84
C LYS A 118 4.69 -13.58 1.90
N MET A 119 5.79 -12.90 1.62
CA MET A 119 6.92 -12.84 2.54
C MET A 119 6.63 -11.99 3.78
N TYR A 120 6.01 -10.83 3.61
CA TYR A 120 5.88 -9.82 4.67
C TYR A 120 4.49 -9.73 5.31
N CYS A 121 3.44 -10.05 4.57
CA CYS A 121 2.06 -9.83 5.03
C CYS A 121 1.24 -11.09 5.26
N MET A 122 1.75 -12.26 4.87
CA MET A 122 1.03 -13.53 5.01
C MET A 122 1.82 -14.50 5.89
N LYS A 123 2.33 -14.01 6.99
CA LYS A 123 3.06 -14.83 7.96
C LYS A 123 2.06 -15.59 8.84
N ASP A 124 2.35 -16.82 9.06
CA ASP A 124 1.61 -17.62 10.04
C ASP A 124 2.06 -17.27 11.46
#